data_8cb784548dac54f73de6ea4cd038e96f
#
_entry.id   8cb784548dac54f73de6ea4cd038e96f
#
_cell.length_a   1.000
_cell.length_b   1.000
_cell.length_c   1.000
_cell.angle_alpha   90.00
_cell.angle_beta   90.00
_cell.angle_gamma   90.00
#
_symmetry.space_group_name_H-M   'P 1'
#
loop_
_entity.id
_entity.type
_entity.pdbx_description
1 polymer ?
#
loop_
_entity_poly.entity_id
_entity_poly.type
_entity_poly.pdbx_seq_one_letter_code
_entity_poly.pdbx_strand_id
1 'polypeptide(L)'
;MVPPPIILQDPRLDLTRLVAPENRTTDARVLYATPRAPAPAGAPEHYLRSHGDTVRLGQAQVQLGEPGWSFEDLAASDRTSTLETPRPARVVAVEEFGPVGGTADEAFIAAIDRQVLRSPTGEVVIYIPGYRVTFNQVITLMGAWAHYLGRSSAVVAFSWPTGTQWWNYVTDCRRARAHIPAIARLVALVAERSKATRLNLIAFSCGSPLLAEALVSLRERHPGEDHAALQRRYRIANAIFVAADIDLTTFARAHLPALLDVARRTEVYISEDDLALKVSGWLARASRLGRPRLQELTREDLETLASNERLVGIDVAGVYGAHEMGGIRGHGYWVANQRVSSDVLLSMVYPFDPAWRGLVHQPGLGMWTFPEDYPQRVGTALYERFPGLRREGR
;
A
#
# COMPACT_ATOMS: atom_id res chain seq x y z
N MET A 1 -12.20 2.40 11.08
CA MET A 1 -11.61 2.17 9.74
C MET A 1 -11.23 3.50 9.12
N VAL A 2 -10.29 3.51 8.19
CA VAL A 2 -10.07 4.67 7.31
C VAL A 2 -11.32 4.90 6.45
N PRO A 3 -11.56 6.14 6.00
CA PRO A 3 -12.71 6.42 5.12
C PRO A 3 -12.59 5.62 3.82
N PRO A 4 -13.72 5.19 3.26
CA PRO A 4 -13.70 4.44 2.00
C PRO A 4 -13.24 5.32 0.84
N PRO A 5 -12.60 4.74 -0.18
CA PRO A 5 -12.31 5.42 -1.43
C PRO A 5 -13.55 6.09 -2.04
N ILE A 6 -13.37 7.25 -2.69
CA ILE A 6 -14.50 8.05 -3.22
C ILE A 6 -15.30 7.29 -4.28
N ILE A 7 -14.67 6.36 -5.00
CA ILE A 7 -15.35 5.51 -6.01
C ILE A 7 -16.44 4.63 -5.41
N LEU A 8 -16.34 4.25 -4.12
CA LEU A 8 -17.37 3.48 -3.42
C LEU A 8 -18.62 4.31 -3.13
N GLN A 9 -18.53 5.63 -3.23
CA GLN A 9 -19.61 6.57 -2.99
C GLN A 9 -20.36 6.95 -4.28
N ASP A 10 -19.87 6.59 -5.47
CA ASP A 10 -20.53 6.91 -6.73
C ASP A 10 -21.89 6.18 -6.80
N PRO A 11 -23.02 6.93 -6.86
CA PRO A 11 -24.35 6.33 -6.83
C PRO A 11 -24.68 5.49 -8.07
N ARG A 12 -23.95 5.67 -9.17
CA ARG A 12 -24.13 4.94 -10.43
C ARG A 12 -23.50 3.56 -10.41
N LEU A 13 -22.55 3.32 -9.47
CA LEU A 13 -21.77 2.10 -9.38
C LEU A 13 -22.21 1.22 -8.21
N ASP A 14 -22.15 -0.08 -8.40
CA ASP A 14 -22.31 -1.09 -7.37
C ASP A 14 -21.04 -1.98 -7.31
N LEU A 15 -20.05 -1.53 -6.56
CA LEU A 15 -18.80 -2.25 -6.41
C LEU A 15 -18.92 -3.50 -5.53
N THR A 16 -20.05 -3.68 -4.83
CA THR A 16 -20.31 -4.94 -4.10
C THR A 16 -20.44 -6.14 -5.02
N ARG A 17 -20.74 -5.91 -6.30
CA ARG A 17 -20.77 -6.95 -7.34
C ARG A 17 -19.41 -7.59 -7.63
N LEU A 18 -18.31 -6.92 -7.26
CA LEU A 18 -16.96 -7.48 -7.33
C LEU A 18 -16.71 -8.51 -6.21
N VAL A 19 -17.51 -8.48 -5.15
CA VAL A 19 -17.36 -9.39 -4.02
C VAL A 19 -18.13 -10.67 -4.31
N ALA A 20 -17.43 -11.78 -4.43
CA ALA A 20 -18.05 -13.11 -4.60
C ALA A 20 -19.00 -13.41 -3.43
N PRO A 21 -20.15 -14.04 -3.68
CA PRO A 21 -21.17 -14.31 -2.64
C PRO A 21 -20.62 -14.93 -1.36
N GLU A 22 -19.70 -15.88 -1.47
CA GLU A 22 -19.05 -16.55 -0.35
C GLU A 22 -18.12 -15.66 0.48
N ASN A 23 -17.73 -14.50 -0.07
CA ASN A 23 -16.87 -13.50 0.58
C ASN A 23 -17.68 -12.33 1.17
N ARG A 24 -19.01 -12.34 1.04
CA ARG A 24 -19.90 -11.31 1.56
C ARG A 24 -20.12 -11.46 3.06
N THR A 25 -19.09 -11.11 3.81
CA THR A 25 -19.09 -11.16 5.29
C THR A 25 -18.55 -9.84 5.84
N THR A 26 -18.68 -9.58 7.13
CA THR A 26 -18.02 -8.46 7.79
C THR A 26 -16.58 -8.77 8.18
N ASP A 27 -16.12 -10.01 8.02
CA ASP A 27 -14.77 -10.43 8.35
C ASP A 27 -13.85 -10.34 7.14
N ALA A 28 -12.70 -9.69 7.32
CA ALA A 28 -11.62 -9.65 6.34
C ALA A 28 -10.42 -10.46 6.83
N ARG A 29 -9.74 -11.16 5.94
CA ARG A 29 -8.50 -11.87 6.25
C ARG A 29 -7.31 -11.09 5.76
N VAL A 30 -6.29 -10.97 6.62
CA VAL A 30 -5.00 -10.32 6.34
C VAL A 30 -3.90 -11.29 6.71
N LEU A 31 -3.02 -11.59 5.77
CA LEU A 31 -1.79 -12.31 6.06
C LEU A 31 -0.76 -11.33 6.62
N TYR A 32 0.16 -11.84 7.42
CA TYR A 32 1.22 -10.99 7.96
C TYR A 32 2.57 -11.69 8.03
N ALA A 33 3.61 -10.87 7.92
CA ALA A 33 4.96 -11.21 8.34
C ALA A 33 5.40 -10.17 9.37
N THR A 34 5.93 -10.59 10.51
CA THR A 34 6.31 -9.66 11.57
C THR A 34 7.58 -10.09 12.31
N PRO A 35 8.58 -9.21 12.43
CA PRO A 35 9.73 -9.37 13.31
C PRO A 35 9.46 -8.86 14.74
N ARG A 36 8.21 -8.57 15.11
CA ARG A 36 7.83 -8.15 16.46
C ARG A 36 7.84 -9.32 17.43
N ALA A 37 8.16 -9.05 18.69
CA ALA A 37 7.98 -10.03 19.75
C ALA A 37 6.49 -10.32 19.99
N PRO A 38 6.09 -11.59 20.17
CA PRO A 38 4.73 -11.94 20.56
C PRO A 38 4.35 -11.26 21.88
N ALA A 39 3.12 -10.82 22.01
CA ALA A 39 2.61 -10.30 23.27
C ALA A 39 2.19 -11.45 24.22
N PRO A 40 2.17 -11.23 25.54
CA PRO A 40 1.61 -12.19 26.49
C PRO A 40 0.13 -12.48 26.19
N ALA A 41 -0.30 -13.69 26.54
CA ALA A 41 -1.71 -14.06 26.38
C ALA A 41 -2.62 -13.08 27.15
N GLY A 42 -3.70 -12.65 26.51
CA GLY A 42 -4.66 -11.68 27.07
C GLY A 42 -4.25 -10.20 26.93
N ALA A 43 -3.08 -9.90 26.36
CA ALA A 43 -2.71 -8.54 26.04
C ALA A 43 -3.63 -7.94 24.95
N PRO A 44 -3.87 -6.60 24.96
CA PRO A 44 -4.71 -5.95 23.93
C PRO A 44 -4.08 -5.97 22.54
N GLU A 45 -2.76 -6.05 22.44
CA GLU A 45 -2.00 -6.20 21.20
C GLU A 45 -1.52 -7.65 21.07
N HIS A 46 -1.53 -8.20 19.85
CA HIS A 46 -1.05 -9.56 19.59
C HIS A 46 0.47 -9.64 19.48
N TYR A 47 1.10 -8.55 19.10
CA TYR A 47 2.55 -8.41 19.01
C TYR A 47 2.99 -7.07 19.62
N LEU A 48 4.10 -7.09 20.34
CA LEU A 48 4.67 -5.93 21.00
C LEU A 48 5.34 -4.97 19.99
N ARG A 49 5.72 -3.80 20.49
CA ARG A 49 6.52 -2.84 19.72
C ARG A 49 8.02 -3.16 19.71
N SER A 50 8.45 -4.13 20.50
CA SER A 50 9.83 -4.62 20.57
C SER A 50 10.12 -5.65 19.46
N HIS A 51 11.42 -5.83 19.19
CA HIS A 51 11.89 -6.86 18.27
C HIS A 51 11.74 -8.24 18.89
N GLY A 52 11.29 -9.21 18.11
CA GLY A 52 11.35 -10.63 18.39
C GLY A 52 12.65 -11.25 17.84
N ASP A 53 12.82 -12.53 18.10
CA ASP A 53 14.04 -13.29 17.72
C ASP A 53 14.07 -13.64 16.23
N THR A 54 12.90 -13.67 15.59
CA THR A 54 12.74 -14.09 14.20
C THR A 54 11.53 -13.40 13.55
N VAL A 55 11.45 -13.47 12.23
CA VAL A 55 10.25 -13.09 11.50
C VAL A 55 9.23 -14.22 11.58
N ARG A 56 8.01 -13.90 11.99
CA ARG A 56 6.89 -14.83 12.13
C ARG A 56 5.86 -14.59 11.04
N LEU A 57 5.32 -15.66 10.52
CA LEU A 57 4.27 -15.64 9.49
C LEU A 57 2.94 -16.07 10.10
N GLY A 58 1.85 -15.53 9.59
CA GLY A 58 0.52 -15.91 10.04
C GLY A 58 -0.59 -15.23 9.26
N GLN A 59 -1.81 -15.43 9.75
CA GLN A 59 -2.99 -14.72 9.26
C GLN A 59 -3.79 -14.15 10.43
N ALA A 60 -4.51 -13.07 10.17
CA ALA A 60 -5.39 -12.43 11.13
C ALA A 60 -6.79 -12.25 10.53
N GLN A 61 -7.80 -12.35 11.37
CA GLN A 61 -9.18 -12.01 11.03
C GLN A 61 -9.52 -10.65 11.60
N VAL A 62 -10.06 -9.79 10.75
CA VAL A 62 -10.47 -8.43 11.09
C VAL A 62 -11.98 -8.32 10.93
N GLN A 63 -12.68 -8.05 12.01
CA GLN A 63 -14.10 -7.67 11.94
C GLN A 63 -14.20 -6.20 11.55
N LEU A 64 -14.99 -5.92 10.52
CA LEU A 64 -15.29 -4.60 9.98
C LEU A 64 -16.72 -4.20 10.35
N GLY A 65 -16.92 -2.96 10.80
CA GLY A 65 -18.21 -2.48 11.27
C GLY A 65 -18.54 -2.89 12.70
N GLU A 66 -19.77 -2.61 13.12
CA GLU A 66 -20.25 -2.95 14.46
C GLU A 66 -20.56 -4.45 14.58
N PRO A 67 -20.54 -5.00 15.81
CA PRO A 67 -21.00 -6.36 16.05
C PRO A 67 -22.46 -6.53 15.58
N GLY A 68 -22.70 -7.59 14.82
CA GLY A 68 -24.04 -7.90 14.30
C GLY A 68 -24.37 -7.25 12.94
N TRP A 69 -23.46 -6.44 12.38
CA TRP A 69 -23.65 -5.96 11.02
C TRP A 69 -23.65 -7.12 10.01
N SER A 70 -24.51 -6.99 9.01
CA SER A 70 -24.45 -7.79 7.78
C SER A 70 -23.41 -7.17 6.81
N PHE A 71 -23.12 -7.89 5.73
CA PHE A 71 -22.31 -7.35 4.63
C PHE A 71 -23.01 -6.14 3.97
N GLU A 72 -24.34 -6.16 3.88
CA GLU A 72 -25.15 -5.08 3.33
C GLU A 72 -25.06 -3.81 4.18
N ASP A 73 -25.03 -3.93 5.51
CA ASP A 73 -24.82 -2.81 6.43
C ASP A 73 -23.42 -2.20 6.24
N LEU A 74 -22.40 -3.06 6.11
CA LEU A 74 -21.03 -2.63 5.84
C LEU A 74 -20.95 -1.89 4.50
N ALA A 75 -21.51 -2.45 3.44
CA ALA A 75 -21.54 -1.85 2.10
C ALA A 75 -22.37 -0.55 2.05
N ALA A 76 -23.47 -0.46 2.82
CA ALA A 76 -24.21 0.78 2.96
C ALA A 76 -23.38 1.88 3.62
N SER A 77 -22.62 1.51 4.66
CA SER A 77 -21.74 2.43 5.36
C SER A 77 -20.57 2.94 4.52
N ASP A 78 -20.15 2.23 3.46
CA ASP A 78 -19.11 2.70 2.54
C ASP A 78 -19.49 4.01 1.83
N ARG A 79 -20.79 4.29 1.70
CA ARG A 79 -21.29 5.47 1.00
C ARG A 79 -21.35 6.71 1.88
N THR A 80 -21.38 6.55 3.19
CA THR A 80 -21.65 7.62 4.15
C THR A 80 -20.52 7.87 5.13
N SER A 81 -19.59 6.93 5.28
CA SER A 81 -18.50 7.07 6.25
C SER A 81 -17.47 8.09 5.79
N THR A 82 -17.04 8.89 6.75
CA THR A 82 -15.99 9.91 6.60
C THR A 82 -14.92 9.70 7.68
N LEU A 83 -13.93 10.57 7.74
CA LEU A 83 -12.98 10.59 8.86
C LEU A 83 -13.62 10.97 10.18
N GLU A 84 -14.61 11.85 10.14
CA GLU A 84 -15.33 12.33 11.33
C GLU A 84 -16.28 11.26 11.87
N THR A 85 -16.75 10.38 10.98
CA THR A 85 -17.62 9.26 11.32
C THR A 85 -16.99 7.92 10.94
N PRO A 86 -15.85 7.56 11.57
CA PRO A 86 -15.11 6.35 11.22
C PRO A 86 -15.88 5.11 11.67
N ARG A 87 -15.88 4.10 10.83
CA ARG A 87 -16.41 2.79 11.20
C ARG A 87 -15.42 2.05 12.10
N PRO A 88 -15.90 1.26 13.07
CA PRO A 88 -15.02 0.40 13.85
C PRO A 88 -14.41 -0.70 12.97
N ALA A 89 -13.20 -1.12 13.35
CA ALA A 89 -12.57 -2.32 12.85
C ALA A 89 -11.64 -2.87 13.94
N ARG A 90 -11.65 -4.17 14.15
CA ARG A 90 -10.86 -4.81 15.19
C ARG A 90 -10.30 -6.16 14.74
N VAL A 91 -9.12 -6.48 15.20
CA VAL A 91 -8.55 -7.82 15.09
C VAL A 91 -9.31 -8.73 16.06
N VAL A 92 -9.92 -9.78 15.55
CA VAL A 92 -10.72 -10.72 16.37
C VAL A 92 -10.05 -12.09 16.54
N ALA A 93 -9.14 -12.44 15.64
CA ALA A 93 -8.34 -13.65 15.75
C ALA A 93 -6.98 -13.45 15.06
N VAL A 94 -5.96 -14.10 15.60
CA VAL A 94 -4.63 -14.20 15.00
C VAL A 94 -4.18 -15.65 15.08
N GLU A 95 -3.82 -16.20 13.93
CA GLU A 95 -3.25 -17.53 13.78
C GLU A 95 -1.80 -17.38 13.32
N GLU A 96 -0.86 -17.80 14.14
CA GLU A 96 0.56 -17.82 13.78
C GLU A 96 0.90 -19.16 13.13
N PHE A 97 1.55 -19.13 11.96
CA PHE A 97 2.04 -20.34 11.30
C PHE A 97 3.43 -20.75 11.80
N GLY A 98 4.15 -19.80 12.40
CA GLY A 98 5.48 -19.99 12.97
C GLY A 98 6.55 -19.09 12.38
N PRO A 99 7.83 -19.33 12.77
CA PRO A 99 8.98 -18.63 12.22
C PRO A 99 9.12 -18.86 10.72
N VAL A 100 9.57 -17.82 10.00
CA VAL A 100 9.83 -17.90 8.56
C VAL A 100 10.78 -19.07 8.22
N GLY A 101 10.36 -19.95 7.32
CA GLY A 101 11.06 -21.16 6.90
C GLY A 101 10.16 -22.42 6.98
N GLY A 102 10.56 -23.48 6.29
CA GLY A 102 9.94 -24.79 6.37
C GLY A 102 8.41 -24.79 6.24
N THR A 103 7.73 -25.43 7.18
CA THR A 103 6.27 -25.59 7.19
C THR A 103 5.51 -24.28 7.35
N ALA A 104 6.09 -23.27 7.99
CA ALA A 104 5.44 -21.95 8.10
C ALA A 104 5.36 -21.25 6.74
N ASP A 105 6.40 -21.33 5.92
CA ASP A 105 6.38 -20.82 4.55
C ASP A 105 5.31 -21.54 3.72
N GLU A 106 5.19 -22.86 3.86
CA GLU A 106 4.18 -23.67 3.15
C GLU A 106 2.75 -23.30 3.55
N ALA A 107 2.49 -23.17 4.85
CA ALA A 107 1.19 -22.76 5.37
C ALA A 107 0.82 -21.34 4.90
N PHE A 108 1.80 -20.42 4.89
CA PHE A 108 1.63 -19.06 4.44
C PHE A 108 1.29 -18.98 2.95
N ILE A 109 2.03 -19.69 2.11
CA ILE A 109 1.76 -19.75 0.67
C ILE A 109 0.41 -20.44 0.39
N ALA A 110 0.09 -21.52 1.08
CA ALA A 110 -1.22 -22.17 0.96
C ALA A 110 -2.38 -21.23 1.35
N ALA A 111 -2.17 -20.36 2.34
CA ALA A 111 -3.16 -19.36 2.73
C ALA A 111 -3.32 -18.25 1.67
N ILE A 112 -2.22 -17.79 1.05
CA ILE A 112 -2.24 -16.88 -0.10
C ILE A 112 -3.00 -17.53 -1.27
N ASP A 113 -2.64 -18.76 -1.65
CA ASP A 113 -3.21 -19.46 -2.79
C ASP A 113 -4.71 -19.68 -2.65
N ARG A 114 -5.20 -19.97 -1.42
CA ARG A 114 -6.65 -20.06 -1.17
C ARG A 114 -7.41 -18.78 -1.49
N GLN A 115 -6.80 -17.59 -1.30
CA GLN A 115 -7.41 -16.30 -1.63
C GLN A 115 -7.26 -16.00 -3.13
N VAL A 116 -6.06 -16.17 -3.65
CA VAL A 116 -5.71 -15.88 -5.05
C VAL A 116 -6.49 -16.73 -6.04
N LEU A 117 -6.70 -18.02 -5.76
CA LEU A 117 -7.46 -18.92 -6.65
C LEU A 117 -8.97 -18.63 -6.69
N ARG A 118 -9.50 -17.88 -5.72
CA ARG A 118 -10.88 -17.39 -5.73
C ARG A 118 -11.01 -15.99 -6.34
N SER A 119 -9.88 -15.39 -6.68
CA SER A 119 -9.81 -14.04 -7.25
C SER A 119 -9.90 -14.09 -8.76
N PRO A 120 -10.70 -13.26 -9.41
CA PRO A 120 -10.70 -13.11 -10.85
C PRO A 120 -9.38 -12.53 -11.40
N THR A 121 -8.61 -11.83 -10.56
CA THR A 121 -7.37 -11.15 -10.96
C THR A 121 -6.12 -11.85 -10.44
N GLY A 122 -6.23 -12.68 -9.41
CA GLY A 122 -5.11 -13.46 -8.86
C GLY A 122 -4.00 -12.61 -8.23
N GLU A 123 -4.36 -11.51 -7.56
CA GLU A 123 -3.39 -10.52 -7.07
C GLU A 123 -3.03 -10.69 -5.61
N VAL A 124 -1.79 -10.30 -5.28
CA VAL A 124 -1.32 -10.12 -3.91
C VAL A 124 -0.91 -8.67 -3.72
N VAL A 125 -1.35 -8.07 -2.63
CA VAL A 125 -0.91 -6.74 -2.17
C VAL A 125 -0.04 -6.93 -0.95
N ILE A 126 1.20 -6.40 -0.97
CA ILE A 126 2.13 -6.40 0.17
C ILE A 126 2.32 -4.97 0.65
N TYR A 127 2.01 -4.71 1.91
CA TYR A 127 2.10 -3.39 2.53
C TYR A 127 3.23 -3.31 3.55
N ILE A 128 4.07 -2.28 3.41
CA ILE A 128 5.14 -1.92 4.35
C ILE A 128 4.76 -0.61 5.04
N PRO A 129 4.38 -0.63 6.32
CA PRO A 129 3.90 0.56 7.02
C PRO A 129 5.01 1.55 7.36
N GLY A 130 4.58 2.77 7.68
CA GLY A 130 5.43 3.80 8.25
C GLY A 130 5.70 3.61 9.75
N TYR A 131 6.10 4.71 10.37
CA TYR A 131 6.46 4.77 11.80
C TYR A 131 5.24 4.93 12.72
N ARG A 132 5.39 4.59 14.01
CA ARG A 132 4.42 4.78 15.11
C ARG A 132 3.12 3.98 14.98
N VAL A 133 3.15 2.86 14.33
CA VAL A 133 1.98 1.96 14.22
C VAL A 133 2.15 0.72 15.09
N THR A 134 1.04 0.21 15.64
CA THR A 134 0.99 -1.09 16.30
C THR A 134 0.72 -2.21 15.29
N PHE A 135 0.89 -3.45 15.72
CA PHE A 135 0.51 -4.60 14.90
C PHE A 135 -0.98 -4.54 14.55
N ASN A 136 -1.85 -4.37 15.57
CA ASN A 136 -3.30 -4.36 15.35
C ASN A 136 -3.74 -3.21 14.43
N GLN A 137 -3.11 -2.03 14.51
CA GLN A 137 -3.39 -0.91 13.61
C GLN A 137 -3.05 -1.24 12.16
N VAL A 138 -1.91 -1.88 11.91
CA VAL A 138 -1.52 -2.30 10.55
C VAL A 138 -2.50 -3.34 10.00
N ILE A 139 -2.86 -4.33 10.81
CA ILE A 139 -3.77 -5.39 10.42
C ILE A 139 -5.19 -4.86 10.16
N THR A 140 -5.71 -3.98 11.02
CA THR A 140 -7.05 -3.38 10.80
C THR A 140 -7.08 -2.49 9.56
N LEU A 141 -6.01 -1.72 9.30
CA LEU A 141 -5.89 -0.94 8.07
C LEU A 141 -5.94 -1.85 6.84
N MET A 142 -5.17 -2.92 6.85
CA MET A 142 -5.14 -3.86 5.71
C MET A 142 -6.43 -4.67 5.58
N GLY A 143 -7.16 -4.93 6.67
CA GLY A 143 -8.51 -5.49 6.63
C GLY A 143 -9.51 -4.58 5.91
N ALA A 144 -9.44 -3.26 6.18
CA ALA A 144 -10.24 -2.29 5.45
C ALA A 144 -9.89 -2.27 3.95
N TRP A 145 -8.59 -2.29 3.62
CA TRP A 145 -8.13 -2.33 2.23
C TRP A 145 -8.54 -3.63 1.52
N ALA A 146 -8.47 -4.79 2.19
CA ALA A 146 -8.98 -6.04 1.65
C ALA A 146 -10.46 -5.94 1.28
N HIS A 147 -11.26 -5.21 2.07
CA HIS A 147 -12.66 -4.95 1.76
C HIS A 147 -12.80 -4.01 0.54
N TYR A 148 -12.07 -2.91 0.51
CA TYR A 148 -12.14 -1.96 -0.62
C TYR A 148 -11.63 -2.55 -1.94
N LEU A 149 -10.71 -3.50 -1.89
CA LEU A 149 -10.25 -4.30 -3.03
C LEU A 149 -11.28 -5.38 -3.48
N GLY A 150 -12.53 -5.31 -2.99
CA GLY A 150 -13.57 -6.27 -3.37
C GLY A 150 -13.31 -7.68 -2.85
N ARG A 151 -12.44 -7.85 -1.84
CA ARG A 151 -12.02 -9.14 -1.29
C ARG A 151 -11.46 -10.12 -2.30
N SER A 152 -10.98 -9.59 -3.41
CA SER A 152 -10.46 -10.35 -4.53
C SER A 152 -8.94 -10.53 -4.48
N SER A 153 -8.23 -9.73 -3.67
CA SER A 153 -6.77 -9.80 -3.53
C SER A 153 -6.37 -10.44 -2.20
N ALA A 154 -5.29 -11.21 -2.19
CA ALA A 154 -4.64 -11.58 -0.94
C ALA A 154 -3.83 -10.38 -0.42
N VAL A 155 -4.11 -9.96 0.82
CA VAL A 155 -3.45 -8.81 1.42
C VAL A 155 -2.47 -9.28 2.50
N VAL A 156 -1.22 -8.85 2.37
CA VAL A 156 -0.10 -9.19 3.24
C VAL A 156 0.46 -7.92 3.88
N ALA A 157 0.59 -7.89 5.18
CA ALA A 157 1.21 -6.80 5.93
C ALA A 157 2.59 -7.21 6.47
N PHE A 158 3.62 -6.41 6.21
CA PHE A 158 4.91 -6.55 6.91
C PHE A 158 4.94 -5.60 8.10
N SER A 159 4.58 -6.09 9.29
CA SER A 159 4.49 -5.25 10.48
C SER A 159 5.79 -5.23 11.29
N TRP A 160 6.66 -4.25 11.01
CA TRP A 160 7.95 -4.10 11.71
C TRP A 160 7.82 -3.33 13.03
N PRO A 161 8.72 -3.54 14.02
CA PRO A 161 8.71 -2.86 15.31
C PRO A 161 8.93 -1.35 15.18
N THR A 162 8.04 -0.55 15.77
CA THR A 162 8.12 0.90 15.77
C THR A 162 7.93 1.45 17.17
N GLY A 163 8.71 2.45 17.56
CA GLY A 163 8.53 3.17 18.82
C GLY A 163 7.26 4.03 18.86
N THR A 164 7.09 4.74 19.98
CA THR A 164 5.96 5.66 20.19
C THR A 164 6.38 7.12 20.15
N GLN A 165 7.65 7.40 20.41
CA GLN A 165 8.16 8.73 20.64
C GLN A 165 8.70 9.33 19.33
N TRP A 166 8.21 10.51 18.97
CA TRP A 166 8.60 11.17 17.72
C TRP A 166 10.10 11.47 17.62
N TRP A 167 10.80 11.68 18.74
CA TRP A 167 12.25 11.93 18.75
C TRP A 167 13.10 10.69 18.48
N ASN A 168 12.52 9.49 18.59
CA ASN A 168 13.18 8.24 18.21
C ASN A 168 13.04 7.93 16.70
N TYR A 169 12.31 8.76 15.97
CA TYR A 169 12.00 8.53 14.55
C TYR A 169 13.21 8.14 13.72
N VAL A 170 14.26 8.99 13.72
CA VAL A 170 15.47 8.75 12.91
C VAL A 170 16.18 7.46 13.34
N THR A 171 16.28 7.22 14.64
CA THR A 171 16.95 6.04 15.17
C THR A 171 16.19 4.77 14.84
N ASP A 172 14.87 4.77 15.01
CA ASP A 172 14.03 3.60 14.77
C ASP A 172 13.92 3.28 13.26
N CYS A 173 13.76 4.30 12.40
CA CYS A 173 13.79 4.10 10.95
C CYS A 173 15.15 3.57 10.46
N ARG A 174 16.26 4.00 11.09
CA ARG A 174 17.58 3.44 10.80
C ARG A 174 17.69 1.98 11.25
N ARG A 175 17.21 1.64 12.45
CA ARG A 175 17.17 0.26 12.96
C ARG A 175 16.28 -0.66 12.10
N ALA A 176 15.19 -0.12 11.58
CA ALA A 176 14.29 -0.87 10.71
C ALA A 176 14.97 -1.42 9.44
N ARG A 177 16.09 -0.82 9.00
CA ARG A 177 16.88 -1.32 7.85
C ARG A 177 17.40 -2.74 8.06
N ALA A 178 17.55 -3.20 9.30
CA ALA A 178 17.87 -4.60 9.61
C ALA A 178 16.82 -5.60 9.09
N HIS A 179 15.59 -5.13 8.78
CA HIS A 179 14.52 -5.96 8.23
C HIS A 179 14.46 -6.00 6.70
N ILE A 180 15.31 -5.27 5.99
CA ILE A 180 15.37 -5.26 4.52
C ILE A 180 15.52 -6.68 3.95
N PRO A 181 16.44 -7.54 4.46
CA PRO A 181 16.55 -8.91 3.96
C PRO A 181 15.28 -9.73 4.15
N ALA A 182 14.53 -9.48 5.23
CA ALA A 182 13.27 -10.17 5.50
C ALA A 182 12.15 -9.73 4.54
N ILE A 183 12.11 -8.45 4.19
CA ILE A 183 11.17 -7.92 3.19
C ILE A 183 11.50 -8.49 1.81
N ALA A 184 12.77 -8.47 1.40
CA ALA A 184 13.20 -9.06 0.14
C ALA A 184 12.87 -10.56 0.07
N ARG A 185 13.08 -11.30 1.17
CA ARG A 185 12.71 -12.72 1.27
C ARG A 185 11.20 -12.90 1.16
N LEU A 186 10.37 -12.08 1.84
CA LEU A 186 8.92 -12.16 1.76
C LEU A 186 8.42 -11.96 0.34
N VAL A 187 8.92 -10.92 -0.35
CA VAL A 187 8.54 -10.64 -1.74
C VAL A 187 8.94 -11.81 -2.65
N ALA A 188 10.16 -12.32 -2.53
CA ALA A 188 10.64 -13.47 -3.29
C ALA A 188 9.81 -14.74 -2.99
N LEU A 189 9.54 -15.04 -1.71
CA LEU A 189 8.75 -16.19 -1.29
C LEU A 189 7.36 -16.16 -1.94
N VAL A 190 6.67 -15.01 -1.87
CA VAL A 190 5.33 -14.86 -2.47
C VAL A 190 5.42 -14.94 -3.99
N ALA A 191 6.37 -14.24 -4.60
CA ALA A 191 6.54 -14.24 -6.05
C ALA A 191 6.87 -15.64 -6.60
N GLU A 192 7.78 -16.36 -6.00
CA GLU A 192 8.31 -17.61 -6.56
C GLU A 192 7.46 -18.84 -6.22
N ARG A 193 6.72 -18.80 -5.09
CA ARG A 193 6.04 -20.01 -4.59
C ARG A 193 4.51 -19.93 -4.62
N SER A 194 3.91 -18.73 -4.71
CA SER A 194 2.44 -18.61 -4.78
C SER A 194 1.92 -18.68 -6.21
N LYS A 195 0.62 -18.93 -6.34
CA LYS A 195 -0.12 -18.88 -7.62
C LYS A 195 -0.55 -17.47 -8.02
N ALA A 196 -0.05 -16.45 -7.34
CA ALA A 196 -0.34 -15.06 -7.69
C ALA A 196 0.06 -14.75 -9.13
N THR A 197 -0.78 -14.06 -9.85
CA THR A 197 -0.48 -13.58 -11.21
C THR A 197 0.27 -12.27 -11.19
N ARG A 198 0.03 -11.44 -10.15
CA ARG A 198 0.63 -10.11 -9.99
C ARG A 198 0.86 -9.78 -8.50
N LEU A 199 1.95 -9.08 -8.23
CA LEU A 199 2.25 -8.50 -6.93
C LEU A 199 2.17 -6.99 -7.01
N ASN A 200 1.44 -6.37 -6.10
CA ASN A 200 1.42 -4.94 -5.87
C ASN A 200 2.08 -4.66 -4.52
N LEU A 201 3.13 -3.88 -4.54
CA LEU A 201 3.90 -3.53 -3.35
C LEU A 201 3.61 -2.08 -3.01
N ILE A 202 3.23 -1.81 -1.77
CA ILE A 202 2.98 -0.45 -1.31
C ILE A 202 3.76 -0.17 -0.03
N ALA A 203 4.47 0.95 -0.01
CA ALA A 203 5.23 1.40 1.14
C ALA A 203 4.88 2.84 1.52
N PHE A 204 4.75 3.07 2.82
CA PHE A 204 4.39 4.37 3.37
C PHE A 204 5.53 4.95 4.22
N SER A 205 5.85 6.23 3.99
CA SER A 205 6.75 7.01 4.84
C SER A 205 8.10 6.31 5.08
N CYS A 206 8.47 6.09 6.33
CA CYS A 206 9.67 5.36 6.76
C CYS A 206 9.73 3.88 6.27
N GLY A 207 8.61 3.30 5.83
CA GLY A 207 8.59 1.99 5.17
C GLY A 207 9.13 2.02 3.74
N SER A 208 9.12 3.19 3.11
CA SER A 208 9.51 3.35 1.71
C SER A 208 10.99 3.00 1.44
N PRO A 209 11.97 3.50 2.21
CA PRO A 209 13.36 3.07 2.02
C PRO A 209 13.56 1.57 2.24
N LEU A 210 12.78 0.94 3.14
CA LEU A 210 12.88 -0.49 3.39
C LEU A 210 12.46 -1.30 2.15
N LEU A 211 11.35 -0.91 1.51
CA LEU A 211 10.90 -1.54 0.28
C LEU A 211 11.86 -1.27 -0.88
N ALA A 212 12.29 -0.02 -1.08
CA ALA A 212 13.20 0.32 -2.17
C ALA A 212 14.50 -0.49 -2.11
N GLU A 213 15.14 -0.57 -0.95
CA GLU A 213 16.36 -1.34 -0.76
C GLU A 213 16.13 -2.85 -0.83
N ALA A 214 14.96 -3.35 -0.42
CA ALA A 214 14.59 -4.75 -0.63
C ALA A 214 14.51 -5.09 -2.12
N LEU A 215 13.94 -4.19 -2.96
CA LEU A 215 13.86 -4.38 -4.40
C LEU A 215 15.24 -4.28 -5.08
N VAL A 216 16.11 -3.37 -4.62
CA VAL A 216 17.52 -3.34 -5.05
C VAL A 216 18.19 -4.69 -4.75
N SER A 217 18.01 -5.21 -3.53
CA SER A 217 18.56 -6.52 -3.15
C SER A 217 18.03 -7.66 -4.02
N LEU A 218 16.76 -7.63 -4.43
CA LEU A 218 16.21 -8.61 -5.38
C LEU A 218 16.85 -8.52 -6.76
N ARG A 219 17.08 -7.29 -7.24
CA ARG A 219 17.80 -7.07 -8.51
C ARG A 219 19.23 -7.61 -8.49
N GLU A 220 19.94 -7.33 -7.40
CA GLU A 220 21.34 -7.74 -7.21
C GLU A 220 21.53 -9.27 -7.14
N ARG A 221 20.51 -10.04 -6.79
CA ARG A 221 20.56 -11.51 -6.81
C ARG A 221 20.66 -12.09 -8.24
N HIS A 222 20.29 -11.31 -9.24
CA HIS A 222 20.20 -11.75 -10.64
C HIS A 222 20.86 -10.73 -11.59
N PRO A 223 22.17 -10.48 -11.46
CA PRO A 223 22.84 -9.39 -12.19
C PRO A 223 22.82 -9.57 -13.72
N GLY A 224 22.71 -10.81 -14.19
CA GLY A 224 22.65 -11.13 -15.63
C GLY A 224 21.25 -11.20 -16.23
N GLU A 225 20.17 -11.06 -15.43
CA GLU A 225 18.81 -11.12 -15.95
C GLU A 225 18.34 -9.73 -16.42
N ASP A 226 17.67 -9.72 -17.55
CA ASP A 226 17.00 -8.51 -18.08
C ASP A 226 15.66 -8.24 -17.38
N HIS A 227 15.07 -7.07 -17.68
CA HIS A 227 13.75 -6.68 -17.16
C HIS A 227 12.68 -7.74 -17.40
N ALA A 228 12.62 -8.34 -18.60
CA ALA A 228 11.59 -9.33 -18.93
C ALA A 228 11.74 -10.62 -18.10
N ALA A 229 12.98 -11.06 -17.84
CA ALA A 229 13.27 -12.21 -16.99
C ALA A 229 12.88 -11.93 -15.53
N LEU A 230 13.24 -10.74 -15.00
CA LEU A 230 12.89 -10.31 -13.65
C LEU A 230 11.37 -10.14 -13.47
N GLN A 231 10.68 -9.63 -14.50
CA GLN A 231 9.20 -9.53 -14.50
C GLN A 231 8.54 -10.91 -14.46
N ARG A 232 9.04 -11.89 -15.20
CA ARG A 232 8.53 -13.27 -15.11
C ARG A 232 8.78 -13.90 -13.74
N ARG A 233 9.94 -13.61 -13.13
CA ARG A 233 10.34 -14.14 -11.83
C ARG A 233 9.50 -13.55 -10.70
N TYR A 234 9.50 -12.23 -10.58
CA TYR A 234 8.92 -11.54 -9.43
C TYR A 234 7.48 -11.10 -9.64
N ARG A 235 7.03 -10.96 -10.89
CA ARG A 235 5.65 -10.56 -11.23
C ARG A 235 5.18 -9.29 -10.52
N ILE A 236 6.11 -8.38 -10.20
CA ILE A 236 5.80 -7.11 -9.54
C ILE A 236 5.16 -6.19 -10.57
N ALA A 237 3.84 -6.00 -10.45
CA ALA A 237 3.10 -5.11 -11.32
C ALA A 237 3.35 -3.64 -10.95
N ASN A 238 3.23 -3.33 -9.66
CA ASN A 238 3.41 -1.97 -9.17
C ASN A 238 4.29 -1.96 -7.90
N ALA A 239 5.22 -1.01 -7.84
CA ALA A 239 5.92 -0.58 -6.64
C ALA A 239 5.44 0.85 -6.31
N ILE A 240 4.62 1.00 -5.27
CA ILE A 240 3.92 2.23 -4.92
C ILE A 240 4.56 2.83 -3.67
N PHE A 241 5.01 4.06 -3.78
CA PHE A 241 5.65 4.82 -2.70
C PHE A 241 4.78 6.01 -2.32
N VAL A 242 4.28 6.02 -1.09
CA VAL A 242 3.38 7.05 -0.62
C VAL A 242 4.02 7.84 0.51
N ALA A 243 4.07 9.15 0.41
CA ALA A 243 4.74 10.04 1.36
C ALA A 243 6.17 9.53 1.69
N ALA A 244 6.93 9.15 0.67
CA ALA A 244 8.17 8.39 0.81
C ALA A 244 9.28 9.20 1.49
N ASP A 245 9.76 8.70 2.64
CA ASP A 245 10.89 9.28 3.38
C ASP A 245 12.23 8.72 2.87
N ILE A 246 12.45 8.83 1.59
CA ILE A 246 13.69 8.46 0.90
C ILE A 246 14.41 9.74 0.48
N ASP A 247 15.73 9.79 0.61
CA ASP A 247 16.53 10.85 0.01
C ASP A 247 16.34 10.85 -1.51
N LEU A 248 15.98 12.01 -2.08
CA LEU A 248 15.62 12.14 -3.48
C LEU A 248 16.77 11.75 -4.42
N THR A 249 17.99 12.17 -4.11
CA THR A 249 19.18 11.87 -4.92
C THR A 249 19.52 10.37 -4.83
N THR A 250 19.42 9.80 -3.64
CA THR A 250 19.62 8.35 -3.43
C THR A 250 18.57 7.56 -4.21
N PHE A 251 17.30 7.99 -4.18
CA PHE A 251 16.26 7.34 -4.96
C PHE A 251 16.57 7.37 -6.45
N ALA A 252 16.86 8.53 -7.01
CA ALA A 252 17.08 8.69 -8.45
C ALA A 252 18.28 7.87 -8.95
N ARG A 253 19.40 7.85 -8.19
CA ARG A 253 20.66 7.26 -8.63
C ARG A 253 20.87 5.81 -8.21
N ALA A 254 20.43 5.44 -6.99
CA ALA A 254 20.72 4.13 -6.43
C ALA A 254 19.51 3.18 -6.47
N HIS A 255 18.29 3.69 -6.28
CA HIS A 255 17.13 2.80 -6.20
C HIS A 255 16.40 2.65 -7.54
N LEU A 256 16.11 3.76 -8.21
CA LEU A 256 15.24 3.78 -9.39
C LEU A 256 15.66 2.80 -10.50
N PRO A 257 16.95 2.69 -10.88
CA PRO A 257 17.34 1.73 -11.91
C PRO A 257 16.92 0.29 -11.57
N ALA A 258 17.17 -0.15 -10.34
CA ALA A 258 16.79 -1.49 -9.90
C ALA A 258 15.28 -1.66 -9.82
N LEU A 259 14.54 -0.64 -9.36
CA LEU A 259 13.08 -0.67 -9.30
C LEU A 259 12.46 -0.82 -10.69
N LEU A 260 12.99 -0.10 -11.67
CA LEU A 260 12.53 -0.18 -13.07
C LEU A 260 12.86 -1.55 -13.70
N ASP A 261 13.90 -2.24 -13.23
CA ASP A 261 14.21 -3.60 -13.69
C ASP A 261 13.25 -4.64 -13.10
N VAL A 262 12.90 -4.54 -11.80
CA VAL A 262 12.11 -5.57 -11.11
C VAL A 262 10.61 -5.31 -11.13
N ALA A 263 10.16 -4.06 -11.26
CA ALA A 263 8.75 -3.69 -11.28
C ALA A 263 8.31 -3.21 -12.68
N ARG A 264 7.10 -3.57 -13.08
CA ARG A 264 6.51 -3.09 -14.34
C ARG A 264 6.25 -1.59 -14.29
N ARG A 265 5.86 -1.06 -13.11
CA ARG A 265 5.61 0.36 -12.88
C ARG A 265 6.06 0.74 -11.46
N THR A 266 6.66 1.90 -11.34
CA THR A 266 6.95 2.54 -10.06
C THR A 266 6.10 3.80 -9.95
N GLU A 267 5.27 3.91 -8.91
CA GLU A 267 4.42 5.07 -8.67
C GLU A 267 4.85 5.79 -7.39
N VAL A 268 4.94 7.11 -7.45
CA VAL A 268 5.35 7.95 -6.32
C VAL A 268 4.31 9.02 -6.10
N TYR A 269 3.64 8.97 -4.95
CA TYR A 269 2.71 10.01 -4.50
C TYR A 269 3.46 11.03 -3.67
N ILE A 270 3.39 12.28 -4.08
CA ILE A 270 4.12 13.39 -3.49
C ILE A 270 3.18 14.48 -2.99
N SER A 271 3.61 15.22 -1.94
CA SER A 271 2.89 16.35 -1.42
C SER A 271 3.86 17.42 -0.91
N GLU A 272 3.76 18.62 -1.41
CA GLU A 272 4.51 19.78 -0.88
C GLU A 272 4.03 20.17 0.53
N ASP A 273 2.80 19.82 0.88
CA ASP A 273 2.17 20.14 2.15
C ASP A 273 2.53 19.15 3.28
N ASP A 274 3.31 18.11 2.98
CA ASP A 274 3.71 17.09 3.95
C ASP A 274 4.70 17.65 4.98
N LEU A 275 4.19 18.01 6.16
CA LEU A 275 4.99 18.57 7.24
C LEU A 275 5.93 17.55 7.90
N ALA A 276 5.57 16.26 7.91
CA ALA A 276 6.44 15.23 8.46
C ALA A 276 7.71 15.09 7.60
N LEU A 277 7.55 15.06 6.29
CA LEU A 277 8.67 15.03 5.35
C LEU A 277 9.46 16.33 5.33
N LYS A 278 8.82 17.48 5.58
CA LYS A 278 9.52 18.75 5.78
C LYS A 278 10.48 18.68 6.97
N VAL A 279 10.02 18.14 8.10
CA VAL A 279 10.84 17.98 9.30
C VAL A 279 11.92 16.93 9.09
N SER A 280 11.58 15.78 8.51
CA SER A 280 12.55 14.72 8.16
C SER A 280 13.64 15.26 7.22
N GLY A 281 13.27 15.97 6.18
CA GLY A 281 14.21 16.59 5.23
C GLY A 281 15.12 17.62 5.89
N TRP A 282 14.59 18.43 6.81
CA TRP A 282 15.39 19.38 7.58
C TRP A 282 16.42 18.68 8.47
N LEU A 283 15.99 17.62 9.20
CA LEU A 283 16.89 16.84 10.06
C LEU A 283 17.98 16.12 9.27
N ALA A 284 17.66 15.62 8.10
CA ALA A 284 18.60 14.90 7.23
C ALA A 284 19.41 15.83 6.32
N ARG A 285 19.07 17.12 6.26
CA ARG A 285 19.65 18.10 5.32
C ARG A 285 19.56 17.66 3.85
N ALA A 286 18.46 16.98 3.49
CA ALA A 286 18.27 16.43 2.16
C ALA A 286 16.78 16.43 1.80
N SER A 287 16.48 16.56 0.51
CA SER A 287 15.13 16.47 -0.02
C SER A 287 14.56 15.07 0.08
N ARG A 288 13.28 14.96 0.31
CA ARG A 288 12.58 13.67 0.41
C ARG A 288 11.77 13.40 -0.85
N LEU A 289 11.77 12.15 -1.29
CA LEU A 289 11.04 11.71 -2.50
C LEU A 289 9.55 12.07 -2.43
N GLY A 290 8.91 11.88 -1.29
CA GLY A 290 7.51 12.25 -1.08
C GLY A 290 7.25 13.76 -0.97
N ARG A 291 8.31 14.58 -0.89
CA ARG A 291 8.29 16.05 -0.88
C ARG A 291 9.53 16.60 -1.60
N PRO A 292 9.60 16.42 -2.93
CA PRO A 292 10.83 16.69 -3.67
C PRO A 292 11.12 18.19 -3.81
N ARG A 293 12.41 18.51 -3.77
CA ARG A 293 12.96 19.80 -4.22
C ARG A 293 13.77 19.52 -5.47
N LEU A 294 13.16 19.70 -6.63
CA LEU A 294 13.77 19.33 -7.91
C LEU A 294 15.08 20.09 -8.20
N GLN A 295 15.29 21.24 -7.55
CA GLN A 295 16.54 22.02 -7.65
C GLN A 295 17.76 21.30 -7.06
N GLU A 296 17.58 20.27 -6.25
CA GLU A 296 18.65 19.45 -5.69
C GLU A 296 19.13 18.36 -6.65
N LEU A 297 18.40 18.12 -7.76
CA LEU A 297 18.75 17.16 -8.79
C LEU A 297 19.57 17.81 -9.91
N THR A 298 20.48 17.04 -10.48
CA THR A 298 21.17 17.45 -11.71
C THR A 298 20.22 17.38 -12.91
N ARG A 299 20.61 18.02 -14.00
CA ARG A 299 19.86 17.94 -15.25
C ARG A 299 19.71 16.48 -15.74
N GLU A 300 20.75 15.68 -15.61
CA GLU A 300 20.75 14.26 -15.96
C GLU A 300 19.77 13.45 -15.10
N ASP A 301 19.73 13.71 -13.77
CA ASP A 301 18.74 13.08 -12.88
C ASP A 301 17.29 13.43 -13.32
N LEU A 302 17.03 14.70 -13.65
CA LEU A 302 15.72 15.18 -14.10
C LEU A 302 15.31 14.54 -15.44
N GLU A 303 16.24 14.47 -16.40
CA GLU A 303 16.01 13.82 -17.69
C GLU A 303 15.71 12.32 -17.51
N THR A 304 16.44 11.64 -16.61
CA THR A 304 16.20 10.24 -16.27
C THR A 304 14.82 10.03 -15.66
N LEU A 305 14.40 10.90 -14.74
CA LEU A 305 13.07 10.81 -14.13
C LEU A 305 11.95 11.08 -15.14
N ALA A 306 12.11 12.09 -15.99
CA ALA A 306 11.09 12.55 -16.94
C ALA A 306 10.93 11.62 -18.16
N SER A 307 12.02 10.97 -18.59
CA SER A 307 12.01 10.12 -19.79
C SER A 307 11.47 8.70 -19.55
N ASN A 308 11.25 8.31 -18.31
CA ASN A 308 10.87 6.92 -18.02
C ASN A 308 9.36 6.77 -17.82
N GLU A 309 8.67 6.25 -18.83
CA GLU A 309 7.22 6.02 -18.80
C GLU A 309 6.76 5.02 -17.72
N ARG A 310 7.68 4.25 -17.15
CA ARG A 310 7.39 3.31 -16.06
C ARG A 310 7.47 3.95 -14.68
N LEU A 311 7.99 5.17 -14.60
CA LEU A 311 7.94 5.99 -13.39
C LEU A 311 6.76 6.97 -13.50
N VAL A 312 5.84 6.90 -12.54
CA VAL A 312 4.66 7.75 -12.50
C VAL A 312 4.71 8.60 -11.24
N GLY A 313 4.91 9.89 -11.39
CA GLY A 313 4.78 10.88 -10.31
C GLY A 313 3.35 11.37 -10.21
N ILE A 314 2.78 11.38 -9.00
CA ILE A 314 1.42 11.83 -8.72
C ILE A 314 1.48 12.90 -7.63
N ASP A 315 1.16 14.14 -8.00
CA ASP A 315 1.07 15.24 -7.06
C ASP A 315 -0.30 15.27 -6.40
N VAL A 316 -0.30 15.19 -5.06
CA VAL A 316 -1.51 15.28 -4.24
C VAL A 316 -1.65 16.65 -3.55
N ALA A 317 -0.74 17.59 -3.80
CA ALA A 317 -0.90 18.97 -3.36
C ALA A 317 -2.18 19.54 -4.01
N GLY A 318 -2.95 20.30 -3.30
CA GLY A 318 -4.20 20.85 -3.80
C GLY A 318 -5.39 19.88 -3.80
N VAL A 319 -5.23 18.62 -3.40
CA VAL A 319 -6.38 17.78 -3.09
C VAL A 319 -7.02 18.28 -1.80
N TYR A 320 -8.23 18.81 -1.89
CA TYR A 320 -8.97 19.37 -0.75
C TYR A 320 -8.99 18.39 0.43
N GLY A 321 -8.63 18.87 1.64
CA GLY A 321 -8.59 18.08 2.87
C GLY A 321 -7.34 17.24 3.08
N ALA A 322 -6.36 17.26 2.17
CA ALA A 322 -5.11 16.50 2.35
C ALA A 322 -4.27 17.01 3.53
N HIS A 323 -4.38 18.29 3.87
CA HIS A 323 -3.63 18.92 4.96
C HIS A 323 -4.29 18.79 6.35
N GLU A 324 -5.55 18.36 6.45
CA GLU A 324 -6.26 18.27 7.73
C GLU A 324 -6.13 16.90 8.42
N MET A 325 -5.49 15.91 7.76
CA MET A 325 -5.71 14.52 8.07
C MET A 325 -4.47 13.78 8.55
N GLY A 326 -4.58 13.27 9.75
CA GLY A 326 -3.73 12.22 10.31
C GLY A 326 -2.49 12.69 11.06
N GLY A 327 -2.63 12.98 12.36
CA GLY A 327 -1.60 13.02 13.40
C GLY A 327 -0.40 13.97 13.22
N ILE A 328 0.16 14.06 12.04
CA ILE A 328 1.10 15.07 11.58
C ILE A 328 0.49 15.62 10.29
N ARG A 329 0.16 16.90 10.28
CA ARG A 329 -0.57 17.59 9.20
C ARG A 329 -0.05 17.18 7.82
N GLY A 330 -0.93 16.63 6.97
CA GLY A 330 -0.64 16.32 5.59
C GLY A 330 0.11 15.02 5.30
N HIS A 331 0.49 14.22 6.30
CA HIS A 331 1.30 13.00 6.05
C HIS A 331 0.48 11.74 5.76
N GLY A 332 -0.72 11.65 6.32
CA GLY A 332 -1.60 10.46 6.17
C GLY A 332 -2.55 10.50 4.97
N TYR A 333 -2.32 11.35 3.99
CA TYR A 333 -3.25 11.64 2.89
C TYR A 333 -3.73 10.39 2.12
N TRP A 334 -2.90 9.38 1.96
CA TRP A 334 -3.22 8.21 1.14
C TRP A 334 -4.34 7.33 1.71
N VAL A 335 -4.50 7.33 3.03
CA VAL A 335 -5.56 6.57 3.72
C VAL A 335 -6.70 7.46 4.21
N ALA A 336 -6.44 8.75 4.30
CA ALA A 336 -7.35 9.71 4.88
C ALA A 336 -8.11 10.50 3.82
N ASN A 337 -7.51 10.75 2.66
CA ASN A 337 -8.16 11.41 1.55
C ASN A 337 -8.78 10.39 0.58
N GLN A 338 -10.09 10.44 0.43
CA GLN A 338 -10.87 9.49 -0.36
C GLN A 338 -10.55 9.51 -1.86
N ARG A 339 -10.06 10.63 -2.40
CA ARG A 339 -9.62 10.73 -3.80
C ARG A 339 -8.31 9.99 -3.99
N VAL A 340 -7.33 10.26 -3.12
CA VAL A 340 -6.01 9.61 -3.17
C VAL A 340 -6.13 8.12 -2.93
N SER A 341 -6.92 7.69 -1.92
CA SER A 341 -7.14 6.27 -1.67
C SER A 341 -7.83 5.56 -2.84
N SER A 342 -8.70 6.25 -3.59
CA SER A 342 -9.30 5.70 -4.82
C SER A 342 -8.27 5.46 -5.91
N ASP A 343 -7.37 6.42 -6.13
CA ASP A 343 -6.35 6.29 -7.15
C ASP A 343 -5.34 5.18 -6.82
N VAL A 344 -4.87 5.13 -5.57
CA VAL A 344 -4.00 4.06 -5.07
C VAL A 344 -4.67 2.69 -5.22
N LEU A 345 -5.97 2.57 -4.92
CA LEU A 345 -6.72 1.33 -5.08
C LEU A 345 -6.81 0.92 -6.55
N LEU A 346 -7.17 1.84 -7.43
CA LEU A 346 -7.30 1.57 -8.86
C LEU A 346 -5.97 1.21 -9.51
N SER A 347 -4.87 1.83 -9.07
CA SER A 347 -3.52 1.48 -9.50
C SER A 347 -3.16 0.03 -9.18
N MET A 348 -3.62 -0.50 -8.05
CA MET A 348 -3.38 -1.89 -7.66
C MET A 348 -4.26 -2.89 -8.42
N VAL A 349 -5.54 -2.57 -8.59
CA VAL A 349 -6.52 -3.53 -9.16
C VAL A 349 -6.38 -3.68 -10.66
N TYR A 350 -6.05 -2.61 -11.36
CA TYR A 350 -5.96 -2.60 -12.82
C TYR A 350 -4.70 -1.88 -13.29
N PRO A 351 -4.03 -2.37 -14.36
CA PRO A 351 -2.86 -1.72 -14.94
C PRO A 351 -3.26 -0.47 -15.75
N PHE A 352 -4.14 0.36 -15.18
CA PHE A 352 -4.63 1.56 -15.85
C PHE A 352 -3.56 2.64 -15.91
N ASP A 353 -3.51 3.28 -17.05
CA ASP A 353 -2.85 4.58 -17.18
C ASP A 353 -3.47 5.59 -16.21
N PRO A 354 -2.70 6.50 -15.61
CA PRO A 354 -3.23 7.52 -14.71
C PRO A 354 -4.39 8.35 -15.30
N ALA A 355 -4.38 8.61 -16.61
CA ALA A 355 -5.50 9.28 -17.28
C ALA A 355 -6.81 8.51 -17.14
N TRP A 356 -6.77 7.18 -17.24
CA TRP A 356 -7.95 6.32 -17.08
C TRP A 356 -8.46 6.28 -15.63
N ARG A 357 -7.59 6.60 -14.66
CA ARG A 357 -7.95 6.74 -13.26
C ARG A 357 -8.53 8.13 -12.92
N GLY A 358 -8.72 8.99 -13.93
CA GLY A 358 -9.30 10.33 -13.79
C GLY A 358 -8.28 11.44 -13.52
N LEU A 359 -6.99 11.12 -13.47
CA LEU A 359 -5.91 12.10 -13.27
C LEU A 359 -5.65 12.92 -14.55
N VAL A 360 -5.05 14.08 -14.37
CA VAL A 360 -4.64 14.99 -15.46
C VAL A 360 -3.13 15.13 -15.45
N HIS A 361 -2.51 14.97 -16.61
CA HIS A 361 -1.08 15.18 -16.76
C HIS A 361 -0.74 16.66 -16.80
N GLN A 362 0.27 17.05 -16.03
CA GLN A 362 0.85 18.40 -16.03
C GLN A 362 2.18 18.40 -16.80
N PRO A 363 2.19 18.81 -18.08
CA PRO A 363 3.39 18.70 -18.93
C PRO A 363 4.61 19.45 -18.39
N GLY A 364 4.40 20.60 -17.74
CA GLY A 364 5.48 21.40 -17.17
C GLY A 364 6.21 20.75 -16.00
N LEU A 365 5.58 19.79 -15.32
CA LEU A 365 6.14 19.08 -14.17
C LEU A 365 6.40 17.60 -14.48
N GLY A 366 5.93 17.08 -15.62
CA GLY A 366 6.01 15.65 -15.94
C GLY A 366 5.26 14.75 -14.97
N MET A 367 4.27 15.29 -14.26
CA MET A 367 3.54 14.60 -13.21
C MET A 367 2.03 14.60 -13.47
N TRP A 368 1.34 13.71 -12.77
CA TRP A 368 -0.12 13.63 -12.76
C TRP A 368 -0.68 14.31 -11.53
N THR A 369 -1.89 14.88 -11.62
CA THR A 369 -2.55 15.55 -10.51
C THR A 369 -4.05 15.26 -10.51
N PHE A 370 -4.69 15.51 -9.38
CA PHE A 370 -6.12 15.36 -9.18
C PHE A 370 -6.84 16.64 -9.62
N PRO A 371 -7.66 16.59 -10.68
CA PRO A 371 -8.51 17.73 -11.03
C PRO A 371 -9.66 17.88 -10.03
N GLU A 372 -10.27 19.03 -10.00
CA GLU A 372 -11.40 19.30 -9.10
C GLU A 372 -12.58 18.34 -9.32
N ASP A 373 -12.83 17.99 -10.59
CA ASP A 373 -13.87 17.04 -11.03
C ASP A 373 -13.40 15.56 -11.02
N TYR A 374 -12.33 15.23 -10.29
CA TYR A 374 -11.80 13.87 -10.21
C TYR A 374 -12.85 12.79 -9.88
N PRO A 375 -13.78 12.99 -8.89
CA PRO A 375 -14.79 11.97 -8.60
C PRO A 375 -15.69 11.65 -9.80
N GLN A 376 -16.07 12.67 -10.56
CA GLN A 376 -16.90 12.51 -11.76
C GLN A 376 -16.14 11.79 -12.88
N ARG A 377 -14.89 12.15 -13.10
CA ARG A 377 -14.03 11.52 -14.12
C ARG A 377 -13.83 10.05 -13.85
N VAL A 378 -13.37 9.70 -12.65
CA VAL A 378 -13.09 8.31 -12.29
C VAL A 378 -14.38 7.48 -12.28
N GLY A 379 -15.48 8.04 -11.76
CA GLY A 379 -16.79 7.38 -11.78
C GLY A 379 -17.29 7.13 -13.19
N THR A 380 -17.12 8.08 -14.11
CA THR A 380 -17.51 7.92 -15.52
C THR A 380 -16.64 6.87 -16.23
N ALA A 381 -15.32 6.91 -16.02
CA ALA A 381 -14.41 5.92 -16.59
C ALA A 381 -14.76 4.48 -16.15
N LEU A 382 -15.10 4.30 -14.87
CA LEU A 382 -15.53 3.00 -14.36
C LEU A 382 -16.91 2.58 -14.90
N TYR A 383 -17.85 3.51 -14.96
CA TYR A 383 -19.20 3.28 -15.47
C TYR A 383 -19.21 2.85 -16.95
N GLU A 384 -18.39 3.48 -17.78
CA GLU A 384 -18.28 3.16 -19.19
C GLU A 384 -17.58 1.83 -19.42
N ARG A 385 -16.47 1.56 -18.69
CA ARG A 385 -15.61 0.42 -18.91
C ARG A 385 -16.14 -0.88 -18.30
N PHE A 386 -16.92 -0.79 -17.21
CA PHE A 386 -17.43 -1.94 -16.49
C PHE A 386 -18.96 -1.95 -16.42
N PRO A 387 -19.65 -2.30 -17.52
CA PRO A 387 -21.11 -2.34 -17.53
C PRO A 387 -21.72 -3.20 -16.43
N GLY A 388 -21.03 -4.28 -16.03
CA GLY A 388 -21.46 -5.16 -14.93
C GLY A 388 -21.47 -4.50 -13.54
N LEU A 389 -20.83 -3.34 -13.38
CA LEU A 389 -20.82 -2.59 -12.13
C LEU A 389 -21.91 -1.50 -12.08
N ARG A 390 -22.65 -1.29 -13.18
CA ARG A 390 -23.74 -0.31 -13.20
C ARG A 390 -24.87 -0.77 -12.31
N ARG A 391 -25.43 0.16 -11.53
CA ARG A 391 -26.69 -0.10 -10.82
C ARG A 391 -27.83 -0.24 -11.81
N GLU A 392 -28.61 -1.28 -11.64
CA GLU A 392 -29.86 -1.45 -12.40
C GLU A 392 -30.92 -0.53 -11.80
N GLY A 393 -31.54 0.26 -12.65
CA GLY A 393 -32.77 0.99 -12.36
C GLY A 393 -32.61 2.20 -11.42
N ARG A 394 -32.17 3.31 -11.94
CA ARG A 394 -32.70 4.64 -11.64
C ARG A 394 -32.78 5.46 -12.92
#